data_f80b0aa9373d5f6e53df804beb0c613d
#
_entry.id   f80b0aa9373d5f6e53df804beb0c613d
#
_cell.length_a   1.000
_cell.length_b   1.000
_cell.length_c   1.000
_cell.angle_alpha   90.00
_cell.angle_beta   90.00
_cell.angle_gamma   90.00
#
_symmetry.space_group_name_H-M   'P 1'
#
loop_
_entity.id
_entity.type
_entity.pdbx_description
1 polymer ?
#
loop_
_entity_poly.entity_id
_entity_poly.type
_entity_poly.pdbx_seq_one_letter_code
_entity_poly.pdbx_strand_id
1 'polypeptide(L)'
;MGRTGRVLCGFIFMTLLTVGSLAWADQGRELFDKQCAGCHSIGGGDGGGPDLKGIVGKRPAAWLERIIVEPDKLTAEKDPTHLELVKKYGYEMPKLGLSSDDAKKILTFLSEGASSGTTAAPVPAEQSASPKEILVTPELLATGKALLTGEKRFSKGGAPCIACHAFTYPGVHGGNLATDLAPLYEGMGEQGMKGALKSLKFPIMKKAYADKPLTDDEIAALIAISKDASGKTATKSLAVFPLTGAALFVFLIAGLALYKRRIR
;
A
#
# COMPACT_ATOMS: atom_id res chain seq x y z
N MET A 1 47.71 -33.22 -29.68
CA MET A 1 46.57 -32.26 -29.65
C MET A 1 45.44 -32.94 -28.84
N GLY A 2 45.25 -32.58 -27.60
CA GLY A 2 44.14 -33.29 -27.04
C GLY A 2 43.70 -32.82 -25.67
N ARG A 3 44.41 -33.01 -24.62
CA ARG A 3 43.83 -32.95 -23.27
C ARG A 3 43.66 -31.54 -22.67
N THR A 4 44.52 -30.59 -23.07
CA THR A 4 44.47 -29.21 -22.57
C THR A 4 43.33 -28.38 -23.16
N GLY A 5 42.90 -28.62 -24.40
CA GLY A 5 41.78 -27.89 -25.02
C GLY A 5 40.40 -28.23 -24.46
N ARG A 6 40.22 -29.47 -23.97
CA ARG A 6 38.93 -29.90 -23.36
C ARG A 6 38.72 -29.32 -21.96
N VAL A 7 39.78 -29.12 -21.20
CA VAL A 7 39.69 -28.52 -19.86
C VAL A 7 39.40 -27.03 -19.94
N LEU A 8 40.02 -26.33 -20.90
CA LEU A 8 39.82 -24.90 -21.11
C LEU A 8 38.38 -24.58 -21.56
N CYS A 9 37.81 -25.40 -22.44
CA CYS A 9 36.40 -25.22 -22.89
C CYS A 9 35.38 -25.46 -21.76
N GLY A 10 35.66 -26.42 -20.86
CA GLY A 10 34.82 -26.69 -19.70
C GLY A 10 34.82 -25.54 -18.67
N PHE A 11 35.97 -24.90 -18.46
CA PHE A 11 36.07 -23.74 -17.56
C PHE A 11 35.39 -22.51 -18.13
N ILE A 12 35.46 -22.23 -19.42
CA ILE A 12 34.81 -21.11 -20.09
C ILE A 12 33.25 -21.29 -20.05
N PHE A 13 32.77 -22.52 -20.24
CA PHE A 13 31.35 -22.81 -20.21
C PHE A 13 30.76 -22.68 -18.78
N MET A 14 31.53 -23.04 -17.75
CA MET A 14 31.09 -22.96 -16.35
C MET A 14 31.12 -21.51 -15.83
N THR A 15 31.99 -20.65 -16.30
CA THR A 15 32.03 -19.22 -15.93
C THR A 15 30.93 -18.41 -16.61
N LEU A 16 30.45 -18.78 -17.80
CA LEU A 16 29.33 -18.09 -18.47
C LEU A 16 27.99 -18.32 -17.79
N LEU A 17 27.78 -19.46 -17.11
CA LEU A 17 26.52 -19.77 -16.41
C LEU A 17 26.35 -18.96 -15.11
N THR A 18 27.44 -18.54 -14.47
CA THR A 18 27.39 -17.78 -13.22
C THR A 18 27.10 -16.29 -13.40
N VAL A 19 27.50 -15.72 -14.54
CA VAL A 19 27.32 -14.29 -14.85
C VAL A 19 25.84 -13.95 -15.11
N GLY A 20 25.06 -14.90 -15.67
CA GLY A 20 23.65 -14.69 -15.95
C GLY A 20 22.77 -14.52 -14.69
N SER A 21 23.05 -15.28 -13.63
CA SER A 21 22.27 -15.25 -12.39
C SER A 21 22.47 -13.95 -11.61
N LEU A 22 23.67 -13.43 -11.56
CA LEU A 22 23.99 -12.16 -10.87
C LEU A 22 23.29 -10.96 -11.53
N ALA A 23 23.23 -10.93 -12.86
CA ALA A 23 22.53 -9.85 -13.58
C ALA A 23 21.00 -9.86 -13.33
N TRP A 24 20.42 -11.02 -13.12
CA TRP A 24 19.00 -11.15 -12.80
C TRP A 24 18.67 -10.71 -11.36
N ALA A 25 19.53 -11.03 -10.42
CA ALA A 25 19.38 -10.62 -9.02
C ALA A 25 19.52 -9.09 -8.86
N ASP A 26 20.45 -8.46 -9.58
CA ASP A 26 20.61 -7.01 -9.59
C ASP A 26 19.38 -6.31 -10.16
N GLN A 27 18.82 -6.80 -11.27
CA GLN A 27 17.57 -6.28 -11.82
C GLN A 27 16.39 -6.52 -10.87
N GLY A 28 16.36 -7.68 -10.19
CA GLY A 28 15.35 -7.98 -9.17
C GLY A 28 15.44 -7.04 -7.98
N ARG A 29 16.64 -6.69 -7.53
CA ARG A 29 16.87 -5.67 -6.49
C ARG A 29 16.35 -4.31 -6.92
N GLU A 30 16.70 -3.84 -8.10
CA GLU A 30 16.25 -2.55 -8.62
C GLU A 30 14.72 -2.47 -8.71
N LEU A 31 14.07 -3.55 -9.18
CA LEU A 31 12.62 -3.66 -9.23
C LEU A 31 12.03 -3.64 -7.82
N PHE A 32 12.62 -4.38 -6.88
CA PHE A 32 12.18 -4.40 -5.49
C PHE A 32 12.26 -3.00 -4.86
N ASP A 33 13.40 -2.33 -4.96
CA ASP A 33 13.63 -1.00 -4.38
C ASP A 33 12.65 0.03 -4.96
N LYS A 34 12.38 -0.05 -6.26
CA LYS A 34 11.46 0.87 -6.94
C LYS A 34 9.98 0.58 -6.70
N GLN A 35 9.60 -0.68 -6.58
CA GLN A 35 8.18 -1.06 -6.62
C GLN A 35 7.67 -1.65 -5.30
N CYS A 36 8.52 -2.29 -4.50
CA CYS A 36 8.10 -3.09 -3.34
C CYS A 36 8.51 -2.47 -2.00
N ALA A 37 9.72 -1.89 -1.92
CA ALA A 37 10.32 -1.39 -0.67
C ALA A 37 9.52 -0.27 0.02
N GLY A 38 8.58 0.38 -0.69
CA GLY A 38 7.67 1.35 -0.08
C GLY A 38 6.69 0.75 0.92
N CYS A 39 6.37 -0.55 0.79
CA CYS A 39 5.42 -1.24 1.64
C CYS A 39 6.01 -2.48 2.32
N HIS A 40 7.00 -3.12 1.71
CA HIS A 40 7.63 -4.35 2.20
C HIS A 40 9.06 -4.12 2.67
N SER A 41 9.45 -4.81 3.74
CA SER A 41 10.83 -4.92 4.19
C SER A 41 11.41 -6.31 3.90
N ILE A 42 12.72 -6.46 4.05
CA ILE A 42 13.43 -7.75 4.05
C ILE A 42 14.17 -7.83 5.38
N GLY A 43 13.54 -8.40 6.40
CA GLY A 43 14.09 -8.54 7.75
C GLY A 43 13.92 -7.31 8.64
N GLY A 44 13.14 -6.32 8.20
CA GLY A 44 12.81 -5.12 8.99
C GLY A 44 11.47 -5.20 9.73
N GLY A 45 10.79 -6.35 9.63
CA GLY A 45 9.44 -6.54 10.17
C GLY A 45 8.34 -6.10 9.20
N ASP A 46 7.10 -6.32 9.60
CA ASP A 46 5.92 -5.93 8.81
C ASP A 46 5.80 -4.40 8.71
N GLY A 47 5.44 -3.93 7.53
CA GLY A 47 5.17 -2.52 7.25
C GLY A 47 3.77 -2.34 6.66
N GLY A 48 3.65 -1.65 5.53
CA GLY A 48 2.41 -1.63 4.74
C GLY A 48 2.04 -2.97 4.13
N GLY A 49 2.94 -3.93 4.16
CA GLY A 49 2.77 -5.32 3.79
C GLY A 49 3.67 -6.21 4.63
N PRO A 50 3.63 -7.54 4.44
CA PRO A 50 4.45 -8.48 5.20
C PRO A 50 5.95 -8.27 4.93
N ASP A 51 6.76 -8.61 5.95
CA ASP A 51 8.20 -8.79 5.79
C ASP A 51 8.47 -9.97 4.83
N LEU A 52 9.28 -9.71 3.81
CA LEU A 52 9.57 -10.68 2.76
C LEU A 52 10.81 -11.55 3.01
N LYS A 53 11.44 -11.45 4.20
CA LYS A 53 12.58 -12.30 4.55
C LYS A 53 12.20 -13.78 4.52
N GLY A 54 12.84 -14.52 3.61
CA GLY A 54 12.64 -15.96 3.45
C GLY A 54 11.26 -16.34 2.91
N ILE A 55 10.53 -15.41 2.28
CA ILE A 55 9.17 -15.66 1.75
C ILE A 55 9.16 -16.74 0.68
N VAL A 56 10.22 -16.84 -0.14
CA VAL A 56 10.33 -17.82 -1.22
C VAL A 56 10.33 -19.27 -0.68
N GLY A 57 10.84 -19.49 0.54
CA GLY A 57 10.76 -20.79 1.21
C GLY A 57 9.46 -21.04 1.97
N LYS A 58 8.63 -20.00 2.17
CA LYS A 58 7.39 -20.09 2.97
C LYS A 58 6.12 -20.21 2.13
N ARG A 59 6.18 -19.85 0.85
CA ARG A 59 5.03 -19.83 -0.07
C ARG A 59 5.39 -20.47 -1.40
N PRO A 60 4.44 -21.11 -2.09
CA PRO A 60 4.67 -21.66 -3.42
C PRO A 60 5.08 -20.56 -4.41
N ALA A 61 6.10 -20.82 -5.23
CA ALA A 61 6.61 -19.86 -6.20
C ALA A 61 5.52 -19.37 -7.18
N ALA A 62 4.66 -20.26 -7.63
CA ALA A 62 3.53 -19.90 -8.51
C ALA A 62 2.54 -18.93 -7.83
N TRP A 63 2.28 -19.09 -6.53
CA TRP A 63 1.44 -18.16 -5.79
C TRP A 63 2.14 -16.80 -5.61
N LEU A 64 3.45 -16.81 -5.33
CA LEU A 64 4.24 -15.58 -5.21
C LEU A 64 4.31 -14.81 -6.53
N GLU A 65 4.44 -15.50 -7.66
CA GLU A 65 4.38 -14.88 -8.97
C GLU A 65 3.02 -14.22 -9.21
N ARG A 66 1.92 -14.93 -8.88
CA ARG A 66 0.56 -14.43 -9.05
C ARG A 66 0.28 -13.20 -8.19
N ILE A 67 0.66 -13.18 -6.93
CA ILE A 67 0.42 -12.01 -6.06
C ILE A 67 1.18 -10.78 -6.53
N ILE A 68 2.33 -10.94 -7.17
CA ILE A 68 3.11 -9.84 -7.75
C ILE A 68 2.47 -9.30 -9.03
N VAL A 69 2.00 -10.19 -9.91
CA VAL A 69 1.53 -9.83 -11.27
C VAL A 69 0.06 -9.45 -11.29
N GLU A 70 -0.77 -10.20 -10.60
CA GLU A 70 -2.22 -10.12 -10.69
C GLU A 70 -2.94 -10.30 -9.33
N PRO A 71 -2.61 -9.46 -8.32
CA PRO A 71 -3.22 -9.54 -6.99
C PRO A 71 -4.75 -9.43 -7.04
N ASP A 72 -5.28 -8.63 -7.95
CA ASP A 72 -6.70 -8.44 -8.22
C ASP A 72 -7.43 -9.75 -8.56
N LYS A 73 -6.78 -10.67 -9.26
CA LYS A 73 -7.37 -11.98 -9.56
C LYS A 73 -7.46 -12.88 -8.33
N LEU A 74 -6.46 -12.84 -7.44
CA LEU A 74 -6.52 -13.59 -6.19
C LEU A 74 -7.69 -13.15 -5.31
N THR A 75 -8.01 -11.85 -5.30
CA THR A 75 -9.22 -11.33 -4.64
C THR A 75 -10.50 -11.84 -5.30
N ALA A 76 -10.59 -11.77 -6.63
CA ALA A 76 -11.76 -12.23 -7.37
C ALA A 76 -12.02 -13.73 -7.18
N GLU A 77 -10.96 -14.54 -7.11
CA GLU A 77 -10.98 -15.98 -6.85
C GLU A 77 -11.18 -16.34 -5.37
N LYS A 78 -11.20 -15.35 -4.50
CA LYS A 78 -11.31 -15.51 -3.04
C LYS A 78 -10.21 -16.41 -2.45
N ASP A 79 -8.97 -16.25 -2.93
CA ASP A 79 -7.84 -16.99 -2.39
C ASP A 79 -7.72 -16.76 -0.87
N PRO A 80 -7.76 -17.83 -0.05
CA PRO A 80 -7.85 -17.69 1.40
C PRO A 80 -6.62 -16.99 1.99
N THR A 81 -5.43 -17.30 1.46
CA THR A 81 -4.17 -16.68 1.92
C THR A 81 -4.14 -15.18 1.62
N HIS A 82 -4.60 -14.81 0.42
CA HIS A 82 -4.67 -13.40 0.03
C HIS A 82 -5.70 -12.64 0.88
N LEU A 83 -6.88 -13.20 1.09
CA LEU A 83 -7.92 -12.58 1.92
C LEU A 83 -7.49 -12.39 3.39
N GLU A 84 -6.72 -13.34 3.96
CA GLU A 84 -6.13 -13.17 5.30
C GLU A 84 -5.15 -11.98 5.34
N LEU A 85 -4.33 -11.81 4.30
CA LEU A 85 -3.42 -10.65 4.20
C LEU A 85 -4.19 -9.35 4.05
N VAL A 86 -5.22 -9.30 3.18
CA VAL A 86 -6.09 -8.13 3.05
C VAL A 86 -6.78 -7.78 4.38
N LYS A 87 -7.27 -8.78 5.11
CA LYS A 87 -7.86 -8.57 6.44
C LYS A 87 -6.83 -8.03 7.44
N LYS A 88 -5.58 -8.54 7.40
CA LYS A 88 -4.51 -8.12 8.31
C LYS A 88 -4.05 -6.67 8.05
N TYR A 89 -3.87 -6.30 6.79
CA TYR A 89 -3.31 -4.99 6.41
C TYR A 89 -4.37 -3.94 6.06
N GLY A 90 -5.65 -4.33 5.96
CA GLY A 90 -6.77 -3.41 5.70
C GLY A 90 -6.94 -3.01 4.24
N TYR A 91 -6.09 -3.49 3.32
CA TYR A 91 -6.15 -3.19 1.89
C TYR A 91 -5.44 -4.27 1.06
N GLU A 92 -5.75 -4.29 -0.24
CA GLU A 92 -5.12 -5.19 -1.20
C GLU A 92 -3.75 -4.70 -1.65
N MET A 93 -2.82 -5.62 -1.93
CA MET A 93 -1.60 -5.28 -2.64
C MET A 93 -1.95 -4.66 -4.00
N PRO A 94 -1.48 -3.45 -4.32
CA PRO A 94 -1.84 -2.80 -5.56
C PRO A 94 -1.21 -3.51 -6.76
N LYS A 95 -1.96 -3.59 -7.87
CA LYS A 95 -1.44 -4.08 -9.16
C LYS A 95 -0.46 -3.08 -9.74
N LEU A 96 0.82 -3.42 -9.77
CA LEU A 96 1.90 -2.53 -10.19
C LEU A 96 2.21 -2.59 -11.69
N GLY A 97 1.56 -3.51 -12.43
CA GLY A 97 1.78 -3.70 -13.87
C GLY A 97 3.11 -4.39 -14.19
N LEU A 98 3.60 -5.21 -13.27
CA LEU A 98 4.79 -6.02 -13.46
C LEU A 98 4.48 -7.25 -14.34
N SER A 99 5.46 -7.66 -15.15
CA SER A 99 5.37 -8.90 -15.94
C SER A 99 5.77 -10.13 -15.11
N SER A 100 5.45 -11.33 -15.61
CA SER A 100 5.94 -12.58 -15.02
C SER A 100 7.47 -12.64 -14.95
N ASP A 101 8.15 -12.07 -15.93
CA ASP A 101 9.63 -12.04 -15.93
C ASP A 101 10.16 -11.09 -14.84
N ASP A 102 9.51 -9.95 -14.61
CA ASP A 102 9.85 -9.05 -13.51
C ASP A 102 9.62 -9.74 -12.16
N ALA A 103 8.50 -10.46 -12.02
CA ALA A 103 8.21 -11.22 -10.82
C ALA A 103 9.29 -12.28 -10.54
N LYS A 104 9.72 -13.02 -11.55
CA LYS A 104 10.81 -14.00 -11.41
C LYS A 104 12.14 -13.38 -10.98
N LYS A 105 12.50 -12.21 -11.53
CA LYS A 105 13.69 -11.46 -11.11
C LYS A 105 13.61 -11.05 -9.65
N ILE A 106 12.46 -10.51 -9.21
CA ILE A 106 12.21 -10.16 -7.81
C ILE A 106 12.31 -11.39 -6.91
N LEU A 107 11.69 -12.51 -7.29
CA LEU A 107 11.76 -13.75 -6.52
C LEU A 107 13.17 -14.33 -6.44
N THR A 108 13.98 -14.22 -7.52
CA THR A 108 15.39 -14.59 -7.51
C THR A 108 16.16 -13.75 -6.50
N PHE A 109 16.00 -12.43 -6.53
CA PHE A 109 16.62 -11.53 -5.57
C PHE A 109 16.20 -11.86 -4.11
N LEU A 110 14.92 -12.11 -3.85
CA LEU A 110 14.42 -12.48 -2.53
C LEU A 110 14.93 -13.84 -2.06
N SER A 111 15.21 -14.78 -2.96
CA SER A 111 15.79 -16.10 -2.64
C SER A 111 17.27 -16.01 -2.27
N GLU A 112 18.04 -15.17 -2.96
CA GLU A 112 19.47 -14.96 -2.71
C GLU A 112 19.69 -14.17 -1.41
N GLY A 113 18.84 -13.19 -1.12
CA GLY A 113 18.86 -12.46 0.14
C GLY A 113 18.55 -13.31 1.37
N ALA A 114 17.90 -14.48 1.21
CA ALA A 114 17.71 -15.46 2.28
C ALA A 114 18.99 -16.29 2.55
N SER A 115 19.89 -16.41 1.56
CA SER A 115 21.09 -17.23 1.65
C SER A 115 22.34 -16.43 2.08
N SER A 116 22.34 -15.13 1.87
CA SER A 116 23.46 -14.25 2.24
C SER A 116 23.06 -13.44 3.48
N GLY A 117 23.55 -13.90 4.64
CA GLY A 117 23.73 -13.07 5.81
C GLY A 117 24.81 -12.00 5.57
N THR A 118 24.82 -11.38 4.42
CA THR A 118 25.80 -10.35 4.05
C THR A 118 25.08 -9.01 4.06
N THR A 119 25.43 -8.23 5.03
CA THR A 119 25.34 -6.77 5.12
C THR A 119 25.12 -6.14 3.75
N ALA A 120 23.94 -5.55 3.53
CA ALA A 120 23.79 -4.51 2.53
C ALA A 120 24.98 -3.56 2.71
N ALA A 121 25.73 -3.30 1.63
CA ALA A 121 26.70 -2.21 1.65
C ALA A 121 25.96 -0.97 2.15
N PRO A 122 26.50 -0.24 3.10
CA PRO A 122 25.82 0.91 3.65
C PRO A 122 25.65 1.92 2.52
N VAL A 123 24.42 2.08 2.04
CA VAL A 123 23.98 3.37 1.53
C VAL A 123 24.35 4.33 2.65
N PRO A 124 25.02 5.48 2.39
CA PRO A 124 25.44 6.37 3.46
C PRO A 124 24.25 6.56 4.38
N ALA A 125 24.41 6.09 5.61
CA ALA A 125 23.45 6.23 6.66
C ALA A 125 23.38 7.73 6.99
N GLU A 126 22.49 8.44 6.31
CA GLU A 126 21.85 9.55 7.00
C GLU A 126 20.99 8.91 8.08
N GLN A 127 21.65 8.78 9.22
CA GLN A 127 21.12 8.52 10.53
C GLN A 127 19.89 7.62 10.58
N SER A 128 20.13 6.33 10.74
CA SER A 128 19.23 5.43 11.46
C SER A 128 19.11 5.92 12.91
N ALA A 129 18.47 7.06 13.09
CA ALA A 129 17.84 7.38 14.33
C ALA A 129 16.72 6.36 14.50
N SER A 130 16.72 5.64 15.60
CA SER A 130 15.61 4.83 16.12
C SER A 130 14.29 5.49 15.70
N PRO A 131 13.31 4.79 15.12
CA PRO A 131 12.12 5.42 14.58
C PRO A 131 11.51 6.31 15.66
N LYS A 132 11.70 7.61 15.56
CA LYS A 132 11.11 8.56 16.51
C LYS A 132 9.62 8.51 16.19
N GLU A 133 8.87 7.82 17.04
CA GLU A 133 7.43 7.73 16.95
C GLU A 133 6.86 9.14 16.77
N ILE A 134 5.97 9.32 15.80
CA ILE A 134 5.35 10.62 15.52
C ILE A 134 4.46 10.96 16.71
N LEU A 135 4.90 11.94 17.50
CA LEU A 135 4.11 12.49 18.59
C LEU A 135 2.94 13.29 18.00
N VAL A 136 1.74 12.87 18.31
CA VAL A 136 0.51 13.55 17.88
C VAL A 136 0.36 14.83 18.70
N THR A 137 0.68 15.98 18.11
CA THR A 137 0.47 17.30 18.74
C THR A 137 -0.75 17.99 18.12
N PRO A 138 -1.41 18.92 18.83
CA PRO A 138 -2.53 19.67 18.29
C PRO A 138 -2.19 20.40 16.98
N GLU A 139 -0.99 20.96 16.87
CA GLU A 139 -0.51 21.68 15.69
C GLU A 139 -0.32 20.72 14.50
N LEU A 140 0.22 19.52 14.78
CA LEU A 140 0.43 18.52 13.76
C LEU A 140 -0.90 17.96 13.25
N LEU A 141 -1.88 17.76 14.16
CA LEU A 141 -3.24 17.38 13.81
C LEU A 141 -3.94 18.44 12.96
N ALA A 142 -3.85 19.70 13.36
CA ALA A 142 -4.44 20.81 12.60
C ALA A 142 -3.83 20.89 11.19
N THR A 143 -2.50 20.75 11.09
CA THR A 143 -1.78 20.71 9.81
C THR A 143 -2.21 19.51 8.96
N GLY A 144 -2.27 18.32 9.56
CA GLY A 144 -2.71 17.10 8.87
C GLY A 144 -4.14 17.22 8.35
N LYS A 145 -5.05 17.76 9.16
CA LYS A 145 -6.44 18.03 8.75
C LYS A 145 -6.48 19.02 7.59
N ALA A 146 -5.78 20.13 7.69
CA ALA A 146 -5.76 21.16 6.66
C ALA A 146 -5.18 20.67 5.32
N LEU A 147 -4.14 19.82 5.35
CA LEU A 147 -3.58 19.18 4.15
C LEU A 147 -4.56 18.17 3.55
N LEU A 148 -5.15 17.34 4.40
CA LEU A 148 -6.11 16.31 3.99
C LEU A 148 -7.35 16.91 3.33
N THR A 149 -7.87 18.02 3.90
CA THR A 149 -9.09 18.72 3.42
C THR A 149 -8.81 19.70 2.27
N GLY A 150 -7.56 20.06 2.05
CA GLY A 150 -7.17 21.05 1.05
C GLY A 150 -7.27 22.51 1.50
N GLU A 151 -7.58 22.74 2.79
CA GLU A 151 -7.47 24.10 3.39
C GLU A 151 -6.03 24.60 3.31
N LYS A 152 -5.06 23.71 3.44
CA LYS A 152 -3.65 23.95 3.16
C LYS A 152 -3.23 23.12 1.94
N ARG A 153 -2.60 23.77 0.97
CA ARG A 153 -2.07 23.07 -0.21
C ARG A 153 -0.76 22.37 0.11
N PHE A 154 -0.54 21.23 -0.52
CA PHE A 154 0.76 20.58 -0.50
C PHE A 154 1.82 21.46 -1.14
N SER A 155 3.02 21.51 -0.58
CA SER A 155 4.12 22.40 -0.99
C SER A 155 4.55 22.18 -2.44
N LYS A 156 4.50 20.94 -2.93
CA LYS A 156 4.80 20.58 -4.31
C LYS A 156 3.56 20.41 -5.18
N GLY A 157 2.39 20.79 -4.68
CA GLY A 157 1.11 20.62 -5.35
C GLY A 157 0.55 19.19 -5.18
N GLY A 158 -0.54 18.91 -5.83
CA GLY A 158 -1.31 17.67 -5.68
C GLY A 158 -2.72 17.96 -5.19
N ALA A 159 -3.63 17.03 -5.44
CA ALA A 159 -5.01 17.13 -4.97
C ALA A 159 -5.09 16.82 -3.46
N PRO A 160 -6.00 17.46 -2.70
CA PRO A 160 -6.26 17.01 -1.33
C PRO A 160 -6.82 15.59 -1.32
N CYS A 161 -6.49 14.81 -0.28
CA CYS A 161 -6.88 13.40 -0.22
C CYS A 161 -8.39 13.19 -0.27
N ILE A 162 -9.15 14.08 0.38
CA ILE A 162 -10.63 14.01 0.40
C ILE A 162 -11.29 14.33 -0.94
N ALA A 163 -10.55 14.78 -1.95
CA ALA A 163 -11.12 14.94 -3.28
C ALA A 163 -11.62 13.60 -3.86
N CYS A 164 -11.01 12.50 -3.45
CA CYS A 164 -11.38 11.16 -3.89
C CYS A 164 -11.74 10.23 -2.73
N HIS A 165 -11.03 10.34 -1.60
CA HIS A 165 -11.15 9.43 -0.47
C HIS A 165 -12.16 9.94 0.57
N ALA A 166 -12.91 9.00 1.14
CA ALA A 166 -13.56 9.23 2.42
C ALA A 166 -12.50 9.34 3.53
N PHE A 167 -12.84 10.05 4.59
CA PHE A 167 -12.07 10.09 5.82
C PHE A 167 -13.04 10.25 7.00
N THR A 168 -13.35 9.14 7.66
CA THR A 168 -14.29 9.12 8.77
C THR A 168 -13.67 9.78 9.99
N TYR A 169 -13.88 11.09 10.12
CA TYR A 169 -13.33 11.92 11.20
C TYR A 169 -14.23 13.12 11.49
N PRO A 170 -14.36 13.57 12.75
CA PRO A 170 -15.24 14.69 13.10
C PRO A 170 -14.93 15.96 12.30
N GLY A 171 -15.97 16.49 11.64
CA GLY A 171 -15.87 17.71 10.82
C GLY A 171 -15.03 17.58 9.54
N VAL A 172 -14.84 16.34 9.04
CA VAL A 172 -14.26 16.08 7.72
C VAL A 172 -15.31 15.41 6.85
N HIS A 173 -15.52 15.95 5.65
CA HIS A 173 -16.41 15.39 4.65
C HIS A 173 -15.56 15.09 3.40
N GLY A 174 -15.33 13.83 3.13
CA GLY A 174 -14.50 13.36 2.02
C GLY A 174 -15.31 12.87 0.83
N GLY A 175 -14.59 12.60 -0.27
CA GLY A 175 -15.14 11.95 -1.44
C GLY A 175 -15.51 10.49 -1.21
N ASN A 176 -16.16 9.90 -2.20
CA ASN A 176 -16.61 8.51 -2.17
C ASN A 176 -16.11 7.71 -3.39
N LEU A 177 -15.11 8.25 -4.11
CA LEU A 177 -14.53 7.60 -5.29
C LEU A 177 -13.49 6.54 -4.92
N ALA A 178 -12.95 6.60 -3.70
CA ALA A 178 -11.92 5.68 -3.23
C ALA A 178 -12.19 5.28 -1.76
N THR A 179 -11.41 4.30 -1.27
CA THR A 179 -11.57 3.76 0.08
C THR A 179 -11.42 4.82 1.18
N ASP A 180 -12.06 4.59 2.31
CA ASP A 180 -11.87 5.40 3.52
C ASP A 180 -10.44 5.22 4.05
N LEU A 181 -9.74 6.33 4.28
CA LEU A 181 -8.37 6.35 4.76
C LEU A 181 -8.27 6.27 6.30
N ALA A 182 -9.35 6.57 7.02
CA ALA A 182 -9.31 6.62 8.50
C ALA A 182 -8.92 5.26 9.13
N PRO A 183 -9.45 4.10 8.70
CA PRO A 183 -9.09 2.81 9.30
C PRO A 183 -7.73 2.27 8.86
N LEU A 184 -7.09 2.85 7.84
CA LEU A 184 -5.86 2.27 7.26
C LEU A 184 -4.68 2.28 8.23
N TYR A 185 -4.62 3.24 9.16
CA TYR A 185 -3.55 3.30 10.14
C TYR A 185 -3.54 2.06 11.06
N GLU A 186 -4.70 1.51 11.39
CA GLU A 186 -4.82 0.30 12.21
C GLU A 186 -4.12 -0.91 11.57
N GLY A 187 -4.28 -1.08 10.25
CA GLY A 187 -3.66 -2.19 9.50
C GLY A 187 -2.20 -1.94 9.12
N MET A 188 -1.88 -0.70 8.74
CA MET A 188 -0.57 -0.34 8.18
C MET A 188 0.45 0.08 9.23
N GLY A 189 0.01 0.63 10.35
CA GLY A 189 0.87 1.27 11.33
C GLY A 189 1.61 2.49 10.77
N GLU A 190 2.47 3.11 11.58
CA GLU A 190 3.21 4.31 11.21
C GLU A 190 4.16 4.09 10.03
N GLN A 191 4.92 2.99 10.06
CA GLN A 191 5.90 2.69 9.02
C GLN A 191 5.23 2.38 7.66
N GLY A 192 4.13 1.63 7.68
CA GLY A 192 3.37 1.34 6.48
C GLY A 192 2.75 2.58 5.86
N MET A 193 2.15 3.45 6.68
CA MET A 193 1.62 4.73 6.21
C MET A 193 2.73 5.62 5.64
N LYS A 194 3.88 5.70 6.30
CA LYS A 194 5.04 6.45 5.82
C LYS A 194 5.50 5.95 4.45
N GLY A 195 5.64 4.63 4.29
CA GLY A 195 6.01 4.01 3.01
C GLY A 195 4.99 4.28 1.92
N ALA A 196 3.70 4.10 2.19
CA ALA A 196 2.61 4.34 1.25
C ALA A 196 2.54 5.81 0.80
N LEU A 197 2.63 6.77 1.73
CA LEU A 197 2.60 8.19 1.44
C LEU A 197 3.86 8.69 0.72
N LYS A 198 5.02 8.12 1.04
CA LYS A 198 6.28 8.44 0.35
C LYS A 198 6.32 7.93 -1.08
N SER A 199 5.75 6.75 -1.32
CA SER A 199 5.79 6.13 -2.65
C SER A 199 4.61 6.51 -3.55
N LEU A 200 3.40 6.68 -3.00
CA LEU A 200 2.13 6.97 -3.71
C LEU A 200 1.94 6.13 -4.99
N LYS A 201 2.34 4.85 -4.95
CA LYS A 201 2.43 3.98 -6.13
C LYS A 201 1.12 3.33 -6.57
N PHE A 202 0.02 3.59 -5.87
CA PHE A 202 -1.31 3.17 -6.33
C PHE A 202 -1.64 3.80 -7.70
N PRO A 203 -2.22 3.05 -8.63
CA PRO A 203 -2.29 3.46 -10.05
C PRO A 203 -2.83 4.87 -10.30
N ILE A 204 -3.92 5.25 -9.62
CA ILE A 204 -4.52 6.59 -9.75
C ILE A 204 -3.68 7.65 -9.03
N MET A 205 -3.24 7.37 -7.81
CA MET A 205 -2.43 8.28 -7.01
C MET A 205 -1.08 8.56 -7.66
N LYS A 206 -0.45 7.55 -8.28
CA LYS A 206 0.79 7.71 -9.05
C LYS A 206 0.64 8.76 -10.16
N LYS A 207 -0.51 8.81 -10.83
CA LYS A 207 -0.80 9.83 -11.85
C LYS A 207 -1.10 11.19 -11.24
N ALA A 208 -1.89 11.22 -10.17
CA ALA A 208 -2.31 12.46 -9.51
C ALA A 208 -1.13 13.20 -8.84
N TYR A 209 -0.13 12.45 -8.37
CA TYR A 209 1.05 12.96 -7.68
C TYR A 209 2.36 12.80 -8.49
N ALA A 210 2.26 12.58 -9.81
CA ALA A 210 3.44 12.57 -10.68
C ALA A 210 4.21 13.88 -10.51
N ASP A 211 5.51 13.81 -10.22
CA ASP A 211 6.40 14.95 -9.98
C ASP A 211 5.99 15.86 -8.81
N LYS A 212 5.09 15.40 -7.95
CA LYS A 212 4.57 16.13 -6.79
C LYS A 212 4.69 15.30 -5.51
N PRO A 213 5.90 14.87 -5.11
CA PRO A 213 6.08 14.07 -3.90
C PRO A 213 5.72 14.88 -2.66
N LEU A 214 5.16 14.20 -1.66
CA LEU A 214 4.92 14.79 -0.35
C LEU A 214 6.26 14.97 0.38
N THR A 215 6.37 16.03 1.17
CA THR A 215 7.51 16.25 2.07
C THR A 215 7.40 15.39 3.31
N ASP A 216 8.51 15.16 4.01
CA ASP A 216 8.50 14.38 5.25
C ASP A 216 7.62 15.01 6.34
N ASP A 217 7.54 16.35 6.41
CA ASP A 217 6.66 17.07 7.35
C ASP A 217 5.17 16.87 6.99
N GLU A 218 4.84 16.92 5.71
CA GLU A 218 3.47 16.64 5.24
C GLU A 218 3.07 15.19 5.52
N ILE A 219 3.97 14.26 5.30
CA ILE A 219 3.77 12.84 5.62
C ILE A 219 3.55 12.66 7.13
N ALA A 220 4.38 13.29 7.97
CA ALA A 220 4.22 13.23 9.42
C ALA A 220 2.87 13.77 9.88
N ALA A 221 2.43 14.90 9.32
CA ALA A 221 1.14 15.50 9.63
C ALA A 221 -0.05 14.61 9.21
N LEU A 222 0.04 14.00 8.01
CA LEU A 222 -0.98 13.06 7.53
C LEU A 222 -1.02 11.76 8.36
N ILE A 223 0.13 11.26 8.81
CA ILE A 223 0.19 10.11 9.71
C ILE A 223 -0.42 10.46 11.07
N ALA A 224 -0.14 11.64 11.62
CA ALA A 224 -0.69 12.06 12.90
C ALA A 224 -2.22 12.10 12.89
N ILE A 225 -2.84 12.69 11.86
CA ILE A 225 -4.30 12.72 11.74
C ILE A 225 -4.89 11.31 11.52
N SER A 226 -4.21 10.44 10.78
CA SER A 226 -4.64 9.05 10.57
C SER A 226 -4.55 8.23 11.85
N LYS A 227 -3.49 8.42 12.66
CA LYS A 227 -3.32 7.80 13.99
C LYS A 227 -4.42 8.24 14.96
N ASP A 228 -4.72 9.53 15.00
CA ASP A 228 -5.80 10.08 15.83
C ASP A 228 -7.19 9.59 15.37
N ALA A 229 -7.41 9.46 14.06
CA ALA A 229 -8.65 8.95 13.51
C ALA A 229 -8.90 7.48 13.86
N SER A 230 -7.87 6.64 13.84
CA SER A 230 -7.99 5.22 14.19
C SER A 230 -8.33 5.02 15.67
N GLY A 231 -7.87 5.91 16.57
CA GLY A 231 -8.20 5.88 17.99
C GLY A 231 -9.62 6.40 18.33
N LYS A 232 -10.23 7.11 17.40
CA LYS A 232 -11.60 7.61 17.53
C LYS A 232 -12.52 6.66 16.80
N THR A 233 -13.10 5.66 17.48
CA THR A 233 -14.23 4.91 16.95
C THR A 233 -15.25 5.92 16.47
N ALA A 234 -15.35 6.08 15.14
CA ALA A 234 -16.45 6.81 14.55
C ALA A 234 -17.72 6.13 15.09
N THR A 235 -18.44 6.81 15.96
CA THR A 235 -19.83 6.48 16.25
C THR A 235 -20.46 6.47 14.86
N LYS A 236 -20.64 5.25 14.29
CA LYS A 236 -21.44 5.07 13.09
C LYS A 236 -22.74 5.77 13.43
N SER A 237 -22.93 6.94 12.87
CA SER A 237 -24.22 7.58 12.85
C SER A 237 -25.13 6.54 12.23
N LEU A 238 -25.80 5.76 13.08
CA LEU A 238 -26.77 4.76 12.68
C LEU A 238 -27.76 5.54 11.84
N ALA A 239 -27.59 5.42 10.55
CA ALA A 239 -28.49 5.71 9.47
C ALA A 239 -29.81 6.41 9.85
N VAL A 240 -29.71 7.63 10.35
CA VAL A 240 -30.89 8.51 10.45
C VAL A 240 -31.47 8.73 9.05
N PHE A 241 -30.61 8.73 8.03
CA PHE A 241 -30.98 8.96 6.63
C PHE A 241 -31.93 7.89 6.05
N PRO A 242 -31.72 6.57 6.17
CA PRO A 242 -32.72 5.60 5.69
C PRO A 242 -34.00 5.58 6.54
N LEU A 243 -33.93 5.87 7.83
CA LEU A 243 -35.13 5.95 8.68
C LEU A 243 -36.01 7.17 8.34
N THR A 244 -35.40 8.34 8.11
CA THR A 244 -36.12 9.54 7.68
C THR A 244 -36.66 9.39 6.26
N GLY A 245 -35.90 8.77 5.33
CA GLY A 245 -36.38 8.45 4.00
C GLY A 245 -37.54 7.48 3.99
N ALA A 246 -37.47 6.41 4.78
CA ALA A 246 -38.55 5.46 4.94
C ALA A 246 -39.82 6.11 5.58
N ALA A 247 -39.65 6.94 6.58
CA ALA A 247 -40.76 7.68 7.19
C ALA A 247 -41.45 8.63 6.17
N LEU A 248 -40.67 9.41 5.42
CA LEU A 248 -41.19 10.28 4.36
C LEU A 248 -41.92 9.48 3.27
N PHE A 249 -41.42 8.34 2.90
CA PHE A 249 -42.06 7.47 1.90
C PHE A 249 -43.36 6.91 2.40
N VAL A 250 -43.45 6.49 3.67
CA VAL A 250 -44.70 6.04 4.31
C VAL A 250 -45.72 7.17 4.39
N PHE A 251 -45.29 8.38 4.76
CA PHE A 251 -46.19 9.56 4.79
C PHE A 251 -46.72 9.90 3.40
N LEU A 252 -45.89 9.81 2.34
CA LEU A 252 -46.30 10.05 0.96
C LEU A 252 -47.37 9.03 0.52
N ILE A 253 -47.13 7.73 0.78
CA ILE A 253 -48.09 6.67 0.45
C ILE A 253 -49.42 6.85 1.23
N ALA A 254 -49.36 7.14 2.52
CA ALA A 254 -50.54 7.40 3.31
C ALA A 254 -51.31 8.62 2.79
N GLY A 255 -50.63 9.70 2.47
CA GLY A 255 -51.23 10.90 1.86
C GLY A 255 -51.91 10.61 0.53
N LEU A 256 -51.27 9.85 -0.35
CA LEU A 256 -51.85 9.42 -1.63
C LEU A 256 -53.07 8.51 -1.44
N ALA A 257 -53.04 7.60 -0.48
CA ALA A 257 -54.16 6.72 -0.17
C ALA A 257 -55.38 7.50 0.37
N LEU A 258 -55.15 8.47 1.26
CA LEU A 258 -56.19 9.35 1.78
C LEU A 258 -56.77 10.26 0.69
N TYR A 259 -55.93 10.82 -0.17
CA TYR A 259 -56.35 11.61 -1.32
C TYR A 259 -57.24 10.81 -2.27
N LYS A 260 -56.83 9.59 -2.61
CA LYS A 260 -57.63 8.68 -3.47
C LYS A 260 -58.98 8.33 -2.82
N ARG A 261 -59.03 8.20 -1.49
CA ARG A 261 -60.29 7.91 -0.76
C ARG A 261 -61.23 9.09 -0.74
N ARG A 262 -60.71 10.33 -0.86
CA ARG A 262 -61.53 11.57 -0.86
C ARG A 262 -62.13 11.90 -2.22
N ILE A 263 -61.55 11.35 -3.33
CA ILE A 263 -61.98 11.61 -4.72
C ILE A 263 -62.99 10.53 -5.20
N ARG A 264 -63.10 9.42 -4.46
CA ARG A 264 -64.13 8.39 -4.70
C ARG A 264 -65.37 8.65 -3.84
#